data_8357a7a2c5975de35a906e8975b7b7a7
#
_entry.id   8357a7a2c5975de35a906e8975b7b7a7
#
_cell.length_a   1.000
_cell.length_b   1.000
_cell.length_c   1.000
_cell.angle_alpha   90.00
_cell.angle_beta   90.00
_cell.angle_gamma   90.00
#
_symmetry.space_group_name_H-M   'P 1'
#
loop_
_entity.id
_entity.type
_entity.pdbx_description
1 polymer ?
#
loop_
_entity_poly.entity_id
_entity_poly.type
_entity_poly.pdbx_seq_one_letter_code
_entity_poly.pdbx_strand_id
1 'polypeptide(L)'
;MVSMREMLEAGCHFGHQTRFWNPKMAQYIFGSRNKIHIINLEKTVVMFDEAVKFARQLASQGGRILFVDTKRGGREIVAQEAQRAGCCWVDQRWLGGTLTNFKTVRGTIKRLKDMEEQLEDGTAAKLTKKEALDFQRHVEKLNKSIGGIKDLNGLPDALFIVDVGYHKIAVQEANKLGIPVIGVVDTNGSPDGIDYVIPGNDDSSKAVQIYAAGIADAVIAGRADSAVAAEGEKAADEEFVEVVEAAPA
;
A
#
# COMPACT_ATOMS: atom_id res chain seq x y z
N MET A 1 5.44 -6.30 -16.77
CA MET A 1 5.97 -4.92 -16.97
C MET A 1 4.90 -4.09 -17.67
N VAL A 2 4.51 -2.98 -17.07
CA VAL A 2 3.52 -2.06 -17.68
C VAL A 2 4.19 -1.31 -18.83
N SER A 3 3.54 -1.26 -19.99
CA SER A 3 4.07 -0.56 -21.15
C SER A 3 3.78 0.94 -21.08
N MET A 4 4.62 1.74 -21.72
CA MET A 4 4.39 3.20 -21.86
C MET A 4 3.05 3.49 -22.54
N ARG A 5 2.61 2.63 -23.47
CA ARG A 5 1.33 2.76 -24.17
C ARG A 5 0.15 2.61 -23.20
N GLU A 6 0.18 1.61 -22.33
CA GLU A 6 -0.86 1.41 -21.32
C GLU A 6 -0.93 2.60 -20.35
N MET A 7 0.22 3.12 -19.91
CA MET A 7 0.28 4.34 -19.08
C MET A 7 -0.30 5.56 -19.80
N LEU A 8 -0.04 5.69 -21.12
CA LEU A 8 -0.59 6.78 -21.94
C LEU A 8 -2.12 6.68 -22.04
N GLU A 9 -2.64 5.48 -22.32
CA GLU A 9 -4.08 5.20 -22.46
C GLU A 9 -4.82 5.39 -21.12
N ALA A 10 -4.18 5.11 -19.98
CA ALA A 10 -4.72 5.38 -18.65
C ALA A 10 -4.66 6.85 -18.24
N GLY A 11 -3.91 7.67 -18.98
CA GLY A 11 -3.77 9.09 -18.69
C GLY A 11 -2.78 9.40 -17.55
N CYS A 12 -1.79 8.54 -17.31
CA CYS A 12 -0.74 8.75 -16.31
C CYS A 12 0.12 10.00 -16.59
N HIS A 13 0.15 10.46 -17.86
CA HIS A 13 0.92 11.61 -18.30
C HIS A 13 0.29 12.96 -17.97
N PHE A 14 -0.98 13.01 -17.59
CA PHE A 14 -1.62 14.26 -17.22
C PHE A 14 -1.21 14.67 -15.81
N GLY A 15 -0.75 15.90 -15.67
CA GLY A 15 -0.51 16.51 -14.38
C GLY A 15 -1.55 17.58 -14.08
N HIS A 16 -1.27 18.39 -13.09
CA HIS A 16 -2.11 19.50 -12.65
C HIS A 16 -1.88 20.77 -13.48
N GLN A 17 -2.71 21.79 -13.21
CA GLN A 17 -2.59 23.10 -13.85
C GLN A 17 -1.23 23.74 -13.53
N THR A 18 -0.64 24.41 -14.53
CA THR A 18 0.69 25.03 -14.44
C THR A 18 0.86 25.99 -13.26
N ARG A 19 -0.20 26.64 -12.79
CA ARG A 19 -0.15 27.57 -11.65
C ARG A 19 0.07 26.90 -10.28
N PHE A 20 -0.20 25.59 -10.18
CA PHE A 20 -0.11 24.86 -8.91
C PHE A 20 1.10 23.93 -8.82
N TRP A 21 1.96 23.96 -9.80
CA TRP A 21 3.09 23.06 -9.87
C TRP A 21 4.13 23.27 -8.78
N ASN A 22 4.85 22.21 -8.47
CA ASN A 22 6.00 22.26 -7.57
C ASN A 22 7.30 22.33 -8.40
N PRO A 23 8.18 23.33 -8.19
CA PRO A 23 9.45 23.43 -8.90
C PRO A 23 10.35 22.19 -8.80
N LYS A 24 10.26 21.42 -7.70
CA LYS A 24 11.02 20.18 -7.53
C LYS A 24 10.61 19.08 -8.52
N MET A 25 9.41 19.19 -9.10
CA MET A 25 8.93 18.29 -10.14
C MET A 25 9.39 18.65 -11.55
N ALA A 26 10.12 19.76 -11.73
CA ALA A 26 10.60 20.24 -13.03
C ALA A 26 11.31 19.14 -13.85
N GLN A 27 12.11 18.33 -13.20
CA GLN A 27 12.85 17.24 -13.84
C GLN A 27 11.96 16.12 -14.42
N TYR A 28 10.72 15.97 -13.94
CA TYR A 28 9.78 14.93 -14.36
C TYR A 28 8.74 15.44 -15.37
N ILE A 29 8.71 16.74 -15.60
CA ILE A 29 7.76 17.39 -16.52
C ILE A 29 8.35 17.39 -17.93
N PHE A 30 7.59 16.87 -18.90
CA PHE A 30 7.92 16.93 -20.32
C PHE A 30 7.64 18.29 -20.93
N GLY A 31 6.51 18.91 -20.53
CA GLY A 31 6.06 20.18 -21.05
C GLY A 31 4.70 20.57 -20.50
N SER A 32 4.04 21.51 -21.17
CA SER A 32 2.65 21.90 -20.82
C SER A 32 1.79 22.08 -22.08
N ARG A 33 0.53 21.68 -22.00
CA ARG A 33 -0.47 21.90 -23.04
C ARG A 33 -1.79 22.35 -22.40
N ASN A 34 -2.40 23.38 -22.95
CA ASN A 34 -3.66 23.95 -22.42
C ASN A 34 -3.60 24.29 -20.91
N LYS A 35 -2.48 24.85 -20.44
CA LYS A 35 -2.23 25.18 -19.02
C LYS A 35 -2.21 23.97 -18.07
N ILE A 36 -2.02 22.75 -18.58
CA ILE A 36 -1.85 21.52 -17.83
C ILE A 36 -0.44 21.02 -18.10
N HIS A 37 0.29 20.61 -17.06
CA HIS A 37 1.59 19.95 -17.20
C HIS A 37 1.43 18.54 -17.75
N ILE A 38 2.41 18.12 -18.54
CA ILE A 38 2.52 16.76 -19.07
C ILE A 38 3.75 16.13 -18.44
N ILE A 39 3.56 14.99 -17.79
CA ILE A 39 4.60 14.22 -17.13
C ILE A 39 5.33 13.38 -18.18
N ASN A 40 6.66 13.25 -18.01
CA ASN A 40 7.49 12.44 -18.89
C ASN A 40 7.35 10.95 -18.54
N LEU A 41 6.58 10.22 -19.35
CA LEU A 41 6.34 8.78 -19.14
C LEU A 41 7.59 7.91 -19.29
N GLU A 42 8.60 8.33 -20.06
CA GLU A 42 9.85 7.59 -20.19
C GLU A 42 10.53 7.44 -18.81
N LYS A 43 10.51 8.52 -18.02
CA LYS A 43 11.01 8.50 -16.64
C LYS A 43 10.08 7.73 -15.71
N THR A 44 8.77 7.91 -15.87
CA THR A 44 7.77 7.20 -15.04
C THR A 44 7.91 5.69 -15.17
N VAL A 45 8.05 5.16 -16.38
CA VAL A 45 8.19 3.69 -16.60
C VAL A 45 9.41 3.14 -15.88
N VAL A 46 10.57 3.82 -16.01
CA VAL A 46 11.82 3.36 -15.36
C VAL A 46 11.70 3.40 -13.84
N MET A 47 11.22 4.52 -13.29
CA MET A 47 11.09 4.69 -11.83
C MET A 47 10.00 3.78 -11.24
N PHE A 48 8.93 3.53 -11.99
CA PHE A 48 7.91 2.56 -11.60
C PHE A 48 8.45 1.13 -11.58
N ASP A 49 9.28 0.75 -12.56
CA ASP A 49 9.92 -0.57 -12.59
C ASP A 49 10.89 -0.76 -11.40
N GLU A 50 11.61 0.28 -11.00
CA GLU A 50 12.44 0.28 -9.79
C GLU A 50 11.60 0.07 -8.52
N ALA A 51 10.47 0.77 -8.41
CA ALA A 51 9.54 0.61 -7.30
C ALA A 51 8.93 -0.80 -7.24
N VAL A 52 8.56 -1.37 -8.38
CA VAL A 52 8.04 -2.74 -8.54
C VAL A 52 9.09 -3.77 -8.10
N LYS A 53 10.35 -3.60 -8.52
CA LYS A 53 11.48 -4.47 -8.12
C LYS A 53 11.70 -4.43 -6.61
N PHE A 54 11.69 -3.24 -6.01
CA PHE A 54 11.81 -3.07 -4.58
C PHE A 54 10.67 -3.76 -3.83
N ALA A 55 9.41 -3.55 -4.27
CA ALA A 55 8.24 -4.18 -3.65
C ALA A 55 8.31 -5.71 -3.72
N ARG A 56 8.75 -6.28 -4.87
CA ARG A 56 8.95 -7.72 -5.03
C ARG A 56 10.04 -8.26 -4.09
N GLN A 57 11.19 -7.59 -4.04
CA GLN A 57 12.28 -7.97 -3.16
C GLN A 57 11.88 -7.91 -1.68
N LEU A 58 11.18 -6.85 -1.26
CA LEU A 58 10.68 -6.74 0.10
C LEU A 58 9.71 -7.87 0.44
N ALA A 59 8.79 -8.17 -0.46
CA ALA A 59 7.81 -9.23 -0.29
C ALA A 59 8.44 -10.64 -0.25
N SER A 60 9.51 -10.89 -1.01
CA SER A 60 10.25 -12.15 -0.97
C SER A 60 10.97 -12.39 0.36
N GLN A 61 11.28 -11.32 1.08
CA GLN A 61 11.85 -11.37 2.44
C GLN A 61 10.77 -11.41 3.54
N GLY A 62 9.49 -11.57 3.17
CA GLY A 62 8.38 -11.56 4.12
C GLY A 62 7.97 -10.16 4.61
N GLY A 63 8.51 -9.11 4.01
CA GLY A 63 8.18 -7.73 4.36
C GLY A 63 6.73 -7.36 4.04
N ARG A 64 6.19 -6.42 4.80
CA ARG A 64 4.79 -5.99 4.73
C ARG A 64 4.70 -4.58 4.16
N ILE A 65 3.92 -4.43 3.11
CA ILE A 65 3.63 -3.14 2.48
C ILE A 65 2.24 -2.69 2.92
N LEU A 66 2.13 -1.44 3.38
CA LEU A 66 0.87 -0.80 3.71
C LEU A 66 0.47 0.13 2.55
N PHE A 67 -0.70 -0.14 1.98
CA PHE A 67 -1.27 0.65 0.89
C PHE A 67 -2.08 1.82 1.45
N VAL A 68 -1.90 3.02 0.91
CA VAL A 68 -2.55 4.24 1.40
C VAL A 68 -3.10 5.05 0.24
N ASP A 69 -4.43 5.14 0.18
CA ASP A 69 -5.15 6.14 -0.60
C ASP A 69 -6.53 6.38 0.02
N THR A 70 -6.81 7.62 0.38
CA THR A 70 -8.11 8.00 0.96
C THR A 70 -8.92 8.92 0.06
N LYS A 71 -8.38 9.20 -1.14
CA LYS A 71 -9.03 10.03 -2.15
C LYS A 71 -10.18 9.26 -2.81
N ARG A 72 -11.32 9.91 -3.03
CA ARG A 72 -12.52 9.26 -3.56
C ARG A 72 -12.30 8.49 -4.87
N GLY A 73 -11.37 8.93 -5.71
CA GLY A 73 -11.08 8.33 -7.02
C GLY A 73 -10.27 7.05 -6.96
N GLY A 74 -9.46 6.85 -5.92
CA GLY A 74 -8.50 5.74 -5.84
C GLY A 74 -8.71 4.79 -4.66
N ARG A 75 -9.38 5.21 -3.59
CA ARG A 75 -9.50 4.46 -2.33
C ARG A 75 -10.04 3.03 -2.50
N GLU A 76 -11.06 2.84 -3.35
CA GLU A 76 -11.66 1.53 -3.59
C GLU A 76 -10.73 0.63 -4.41
N ILE A 77 -10.03 1.21 -5.38
CA ILE A 77 -9.06 0.52 -6.21
C ILE A 77 -7.88 0.04 -5.35
N VAL A 78 -7.32 0.94 -4.54
CA VAL A 78 -6.18 0.63 -3.68
C VAL A 78 -6.57 -0.42 -2.64
N ALA A 79 -7.77 -0.36 -2.06
CA ALA A 79 -8.27 -1.36 -1.14
C ALA A 79 -8.42 -2.75 -1.81
N GLN A 80 -8.99 -2.81 -3.01
CA GLN A 80 -9.15 -4.05 -3.78
C GLN A 80 -7.80 -4.69 -4.13
N GLU A 81 -6.86 -3.90 -4.64
CA GLU A 81 -5.53 -4.39 -5.01
C GLU A 81 -4.70 -4.81 -3.79
N ALA A 82 -4.79 -4.07 -2.68
CA ALA A 82 -4.16 -4.46 -1.43
C ALA A 82 -4.74 -5.78 -0.89
N GLN A 83 -6.07 -5.93 -0.93
CA GLN A 83 -6.74 -7.16 -0.52
C GLN A 83 -6.35 -8.35 -1.43
N ARG A 84 -6.29 -8.14 -2.75
CA ARG A 84 -5.81 -9.15 -3.71
C ARG A 84 -4.39 -9.63 -3.41
N ALA A 85 -3.52 -8.71 -3.01
CA ALA A 85 -2.16 -9.02 -2.61
C ALA A 85 -2.02 -9.51 -1.17
N GLY A 86 -3.10 -9.59 -0.38
CA GLY A 86 -3.06 -9.93 1.05
C GLY A 86 -2.26 -8.91 1.88
N CYS A 87 -2.30 -7.64 1.49
CA CYS A 87 -1.67 -6.52 2.17
C CYS A 87 -2.70 -5.73 2.99
N CYS A 88 -2.21 -5.00 4.00
CA CYS A 88 -3.02 -4.05 4.74
C CYS A 88 -3.19 -2.75 3.95
N TRP A 89 -4.27 -2.01 4.21
CA TRP A 89 -4.56 -0.75 3.53
C TRP A 89 -5.25 0.27 4.42
N VAL A 90 -5.17 1.55 4.01
CA VAL A 90 -5.93 2.66 4.60
C VAL A 90 -6.66 3.40 3.47
N ASP A 91 -7.99 3.29 3.45
CA ASP A 91 -8.86 3.79 2.36
C ASP A 91 -9.81 4.93 2.76
N GLN A 92 -9.93 5.24 4.06
CA GLN A 92 -10.88 6.28 4.49
C GLN A 92 -10.18 7.54 4.98
N ARG A 93 -9.38 7.43 6.02
CA ARG A 93 -8.65 8.56 6.58
C ARG A 93 -7.39 8.08 7.29
N TRP A 94 -6.26 8.71 6.96
CA TRP A 94 -5.07 8.53 7.76
C TRP A 94 -5.24 9.20 9.12
N LEU A 95 -5.19 8.44 10.19
CA LEU A 95 -5.23 8.97 11.54
C LEU A 95 -3.83 9.42 11.93
N GLY A 96 -3.69 10.67 12.43
CA GLY A 96 -2.39 11.12 12.94
C GLY A 96 -1.91 10.20 14.06
N GLY A 97 -0.66 9.73 13.95
CA GLY A 97 -0.09 8.77 14.89
C GLY A 97 -0.33 7.30 14.52
N THR A 98 -0.83 7.00 13.32
CA THR A 98 -1.07 5.61 12.88
C THR A 98 0.21 4.76 12.97
N LEU A 99 1.36 5.31 12.63
CA LEU A 99 2.66 4.63 12.74
C LEU A 99 3.41 5.07 14.00
N THR A 100 3.50 6.37 14.27
CA THR A 100 4.28 6.91 15.39
C THR A 100 3.68 6.60 16.75
N ASN A 101 2.39 6.33 16.84
CA ASN A 101 1.69 5.89 18.05
C ASN A 101 0.98 4.54 17.84
N PHE A 102 1.67 3.61 17.18
CA PHE A 102 1.12 2.30 16.80
C PHE A 102 0.62 1.50 17.99
N LYS A 103 1.20 1.66 19.19
CA LYS A 103 0.73 1.01 20.42
C LYS A 103 -0.75 1.31 20.72
N THR A 104 -1.16 2.57 20.57
CA THR A 104 -2.56 2.99 20.78
C THR A 104 -3.46 2.45 19.66
N VAL A 105 -2.99 2.50 18.40
CA VAL A 105 -3.73 1.97 17.25
C VAL A 105 -3.97 0.46 17.41
N ARG A 106 -2.95 -0.29 17.85
CA ARG A 106 -3.06 -1.73 18.14
C ARG A 106 -4.10 -2.02 19.23
N GLY A 107 -4.18 -1.17 20.26
CA GLY A 107 -5.24 -1.27 21.27
C GLY A 107 -6.64 -1.07 20.69
N THR A 108 -6.78 -0.15 19.73
CA THR A 108 -8.05 0.10 19.04
C THR A 108 -8.41 -1.06 18.11
N ILE A 109 -7.43 -1.64 17.40
CA ILE A 109 -7.62 -2.84 16.58
C ILE A 109 -8.11 -4.01 17.42
N LYS A 110 -7.45 -4.25 18.58
CA LYS A 110 -7.89 -5.31 19.51
C LYS A 110 -9.33 -5.08 19.95
N ARG A 111 -9.67 -3.87 20.36
CA ARG A 111 -11.04 -3.52 20.75
C ARG A 111 -12.05 -3.78 19.63
N LEU A 112 -11.70 -3.48 18.37
CA LEU A 112 -12.55 -3.76 17.22
C LEU A 112 -12.77 -5.27 17.06
N LYS A 113 -11.72 -6.09 17.14
CA LYS A 113 -11.82 -7.56 17.07
C LYS A 113 -12.68 -8.12 18.19
N ASP A 114 -12.45 -7.68 19.44
CA ASP A 114 -13.26 -8.07 20.60
C ASP A 114 -14.75 -7.69 20.43
N MET A 115 -15.04 -6.56 19.80
CA MET A 115 -16.43 -6.13 19.53
C MET A 115 -17.08 -6.91 18.39
N GLU A 116 -16.32 -7.30 17.36
CA GLU A 116 -16.81 -8.16 16.26
C GLU A 116 -17.15 -9.56 16.80
N GLU A 117 -16.28 -10.14 17.62
CA GLU A 117 -16.50 -11.42 18.29
C GLU A 117 -17.79 -11.39 19.15
N GLN A 118 -18.02 -10.31 19.91
CA GLN A 118 -19.25 -10.14 20.69
C GLN A 118 -20.52 -10.06 19.83
N LEU A 119 -20.43 -9.59 18.58
CA LEU A 119 -21.55 -9.62 17.63
C LEU A 119 -21.82 -11.03 17.11
N GLU A 120 -20.76 -11.79 16.83
CA GLU A 120 -20.84 -13.16 16.30
C GLU A 120 -21.34 -14.15 17.37
N ASP A 121 -20.86 -14.05 18.60
CA ASP A 121 -21.23 -14.91 19.75
C ASP A 121 -22.66 -14.65 20.26
N GLY A 122 -23.40 -13.72 19.68
CA GLY A 122 -24.76 -13.37 20.12
C GLY A 122 -24.82 -12.71 21.49
N THR A 123 -23.72 -12.31 22.09
CA THR A 123 -23.67 -11.57 23.36
C THR A 123 -24.38 -10.23 23.21
N ALA A 124 -24.35 -9.63 22.02
CA ALA A 124 -25.11 -8.43 21.67
C ALA A 124 -26.63 -8.65 21.70
N ALA A 125 -27.12 -9.88 21.60
CA ALA A 125 -28.55 -10.20 21.71
C ALA A 125 -29.11 -10.03 23.13
N LYS A 126 -28.25 -9.91 24.14
CA LYS A 126 -28.65 -9.61 25.55
C LYS A 126 -28.89 -8.12 25.79
N LEU A 127 -28.48 -7.27 24.83
CA LEU A 127 -28.68 -5.82 24.91
C LEU A 127 -30.12 -5.43 24.48
N THR A 128 -30.54 -4.26 24.91
CA THR A 128 -31.79 -3.69 24.39
C THR A 128 -31.64 -3.39 22.90
N LYS A 129 -32.73 -3.36 22.14
CA LYS A 129 -32.73 -3.07 20.68
C LYS A 129 -31.94 -1.79 20.32
N LYS A 130 -32.07 -0.76 21.16
CA LYS A 130 -31.37 0.52 20.98
C LYS A 130 -29.85 0.35 21.17
N GLU A 131 -29.44 -0.28 22.24
CA GLU A 131 -28.03 -0.52 22.56
C GLU A 131 -27.37 -1.42 21.50
N ALA A 132 -28.05 -2.46 21.05
CA ALA A 132 -27.55 -3.33 20.00
C ALA A 132 -27.32 -2.56 18.69
N LEU A 133 -28.24 -1.66 18.31
CA LEU A 133 -28.08 -0.82 17.12
C LEU A 133 -26.91 0.17 17.26
N ASP A 134 -26.79 0.81 18.43
CA ASP A 134 -25.70 1.75 18.69
C ASP A 134 -24.33 1.02 18.73
N PHE A 135 -24.29 -0.19 19.28
CA PHE A 135 -23.11 -1.06 19.25
C PHE A 135 -22.71 -1.44 17.83
N GLN A 136 -23.66 -1.89 17.02
CA GLN A 136 -23.40 -2.22 15.62
C GLN A 136 -22.87 -1.03 14.83
N ARG A 137 -23.48 0.14 14.98
CA ARG A 137 -23.00 1.39 14.34
C ARG A 137 -21.59 1.76 14.78
N HIS A 138 -21.25 1.48 16.04
CA HIS A 138 -19.90 1.75 16.55
C HIS A 138 -18.88 0.81 15.91
N VAL A 139 -19.18 -0.48 15.79
CA VAL A 139 -18.35 -1.47 15.10
C VAL A 139 -18.17 -1.09 13.62
N GLU A 140 -19.25 -0.77 12.92
CA GLU A 140 -19.21 -0.32 11.52
C GLU A 140 -18.31 0.92 11.34
N LYS A 141 -18.43 1.90 12.24
CA LYS A 141 -17.60 3.11 12.22
C LYS A 141 -16.11 2.81 12.43
N LEU A 142 -15.78 1.94 13.38
CA LEU A 142 -14.41 1.53 13.63
C LEU A 142 -13.88 0.70 12.45
N ASN A 143 -14.66 -0.26 11.96
CA ASN A 143 -14.29 -1.09 10.83
C ASN A 143 -14.02 -0.25 9.57
N LYS A 144 -14.85 0.76 9.33
CA LYS A 144 -14.63 1.71 8.24
C LYS A 144 -13.33 2.50 8.39
N SER A 145 -12.89 2.81 9.61
CA SER A 145 -11.71 3.65 9.86
C SER A 145 -10.40 2.87 9.89
N ILE A 146 -10.40 1.66 10.46
CA ILE A 146 -9.21 0.86 10.74
C ILE A 146 -9.31 -0.60 10.25
N GLY A 147 -10.39 -0.94 9.55
CA GLY A 147 -10.63 -2.32 9.07
C GLY A 147 -9.51 -2.86 8.19
N GLY A 148 -8.98 -2.03 7.30
CA GLY A 148 -7.88 -2.44 6.40
C GLY A 148 -6.55 -2.70 7.09
N ILE A 149 -6.38 -2.29 8.36
CA ILE A 149 -5.16 -2.53 9.15
C ILE A 149 -5.37 -3.53 10.30
N LYS A 150 -6.48 -4.27 10.30
CA LYS A 150 -6.77 -5.27 11.35
C LYS A 150 -5.67 -6.31 11.52
N ASP A 151 -5.06 -6.73 10.42
CA ASP A 151 -4.07 -7.79 10.40
C ASP A 151 -2.62 -7.27 10.46
N LEU A 152 -2.47 -5.98 10.72
CA LEU A 152 -1.17 -5.36 10.89
C LEU A 152 -0.62 -5.66 12.29
N ASN A 153 0.18 -6.74 12.41
CA ASN A 153 0.73 -7.19 13.69
C ASN A 153 1.94 -6.38 14.17
N GLY A 154 2.44 -5.43 13.38
CA GLY A 154 3.58 -4.58 13.68
C GLY A 154 3.65 -3.40 12.72
N LEU A 155 4.69 -2.60 12.80
CA LEU A 155 4.94 -1.55 11.81
C LEU A 155 5.11 -2.18 10.42
N PRO A 156 4.65 -1.53 9.35
CA PRO A 156 4.93 -1.98 7.99
C PRO A 156 6.40 -1.74 7.65
N ASP A 157 6.92 -2.55 6.73
CA ASP A 157 8.30 -2.47 6.27
C ASP A 157 8.45 -1.49 5.09
N ALA A 158 7.34 -1.14 4.42
CA ALA A 158 7.24 -0.05 3.44
C ALA A 158 5.82 0.48 3.34
N LEU A 159 5.68 1.73 2.85
CA LEU A 159 4.40 2.32 2.48
C LEU A 159 4.32 2.49 0.97
N PHE A 160 3.15 2.17 0.40
CA PHE A 160 2.77 2.59 -0.94
C PHE A 160 1.68 3.66 -0.82
N ILE A 161 1.96 4.88 -1.27
CA ILE A 161 1.09 6.04 -1.10
C ILE A 161 0.73 6.60 -2.47
N VAL A 162 -0.57 6.72 -2.75
CA VAL A 162 -1.08 7.49 -3.88
C VAL A 162 -1.41 8.89 -3.40
N ASP A 163 -1.00 9.91 -4.17
CA ASP A 163 -1.10 11.33 -3.79
C ASP A 163 -0.38 11.67 -2.48
N VAL A 164 0.95 11.77 -2.56
CA VAL A 164 1.81 12.15 -1.43
C VAL A 164 1.49 13.55 -0.89
N GLY A 165 0.96 14.43 -1.75
CA GLY A 165 0.55 15.78 -1.39
C GLY A 165 -0.63 15.78 -0.41
N TYR A 166 -1.59 14.90 -0.60
CA TYR A 166 -2.75 14.71 0.26
C TYR A 166 -2.37 13.96 1.55
N HIS A 167 -1.49 12.97 1.45
CA HIS A 167 -1.08 12.09 2.56
C HIS A 167 0.24 12.51 3.24
N LYS A 168 0.52 13.82 3.33
CA LYS A 168 1.77 14.36 3.94
C LYS A 168 2.04 13.81 5.34
N ILE A 169 1.00 13.61 6.14
CA ILE A 169 1.15 13.10 7.51
C ILE A 169 1.70 11.66 7.48
N ALA A 170 1.21 10.82 6.57
CA ALA A 170 1.70 9.45 6.43
C ALA A 170 3.17 9.42 6.03
N VAL A 171 3.58 10.25 5.05
CA VAL A 171 4.97 10.41 4.62
C VAL A 171 5.86 10.88 5.77
N GLN A 172 5.42 11.88 6.54
CA GLN A 172 6.19 12.40 7.68
C GLN A 172 6.36 11.35 8.79
N GLU A 173 5.32 10.57 9.07
CA GLU A 173 5.39 9.50 10.06
C GLU A 173 6.33 8.38 9.61
N ALA A 174 6.27 7.98 8.34
CA ALA A 174 7.15 6.99 7.76
C ALA A 174 8.62 7.43 7.84
N ASN A 175 8.93 8.65 7.39
CA ASN A 175 10.27 9.20 7.44
C ASN A 175 10.81 9.30 8.88
N LYS A 176 9.96 9.66 9.84
CA LYS A 176 10.35 9.71 11.25
C LYS A 176 10.76 8.34 11.81
N LEU A 177 10.18 7.29 11.28
CA LEU A 177 10.46 5.90 11.69
C LEU A 177 11.47 5.19 10.78
N GLY A 178 11.94 5.84 9.73
CA GLY A 178 12.87 5.25 8.76
C GLY A 178 12.20 4.18 7.88
N ILE A 179 10.88 4.25 7.68
CA ILE A 179 10.13 3.32 6.83
C ILE A 179 10.16 3.85 5.40
N PRO A 180 10.66 3.08 4.41
CA PRO A 180 10.72 3.51 3.02
C PRO A 180 9.33 3.75 2.43
N VAL A 181 9.24 4.79 1.60
CA VAL A 181 8.01 5.22 0.96
C VAL A 181 8.10 5.07 -0.56
N ILE A 182 7.19 4.31 -1.13
CA ILE A 182 6.88 4.30 -2.56
C ILE A 182 5.74 5.29 -2.77
N GLY A 183 5.95 6.35 -3.52
CA GLY A 183 4.95 7.41 -3.66
C GLY A 183 4.64 7.78 -5.08
N VAL A 184 3.35 7.83 -5.44
CA VAL A 184 2.89 8.47 -6.68
C VAL A 184 2.86 9.97 -6.45
N VAL A 185 3.61 10.69 -7.29
CA VAL A 185 3.80 12.15 -7.15
C VAL A 185 3.37 12.83 -8.43
N ASP A 186 2.33 13.64 -8.36
CA ASP A 186 1.89 14.50 -9.47
C ASP A 186 2.69 15.82 -9.46
N THR A 187 2.50 16.64 -10.47
CA THR A 187 3.23 17.90 -10.70
C THR A 187 3.04 18.95 -9.61
N ASN A 188 2.00 18.85 -8.77
CA ASN A 188 1.75 19.71 -7.60
C ASN A 188 2.34 19.13 -6.30
N GLY A 189 2.75 17.86 -6.30
CA GLY A 189 3.33 17.17 -5.16
C GLY A 189 4.80 17.54 -4.90
N SER A 190 5.33 17.15 -3.75
CA SER A 190 6.76 17.21 -3.44
C SER A 190 7.34 15.80 -3.42
N PRO A 191 8.46 15.56 -4.12
CA PRO A 191 9.16 14.27 -4.07
C PRO A 191 9.99 14.11 -2.79
N ASP A 192 10.00 15.10 -1.90
CA ASP A 192 10.81 15.07 -0.68
C ASP A 192 10.34 13.98 0.28
N GLY A 193 11.29 13.20 0.78
CA GLY A 193 11.02 12.13 1.74
C GLY A 193 10.34 10.91 1.12
N ILE A 194 10.42 10.76 -0.20
CA ILE A 194 9.96 9.59 -0.94
C ILE A 194 11.19 8.85 -1.47
N ASP A 195 11.34 7.59 -1.11
CA ASP A 195 12.48 6.76 -1.53
C ASP A 195 12.32 6.28 -2.97
N TYR A 196 11.10 5.88 -3.33
CA TYR A 196 10.75 5.44 -4.68
C TYR A 196 9.66 6.34 -5.25
N VAL A 197 10.07 7.36 -5.97
CA VAL A 197 9.17 8.33 -6.61
C VAL A 197 8.60 7.74 -7.90
N ILE A 198 7.29 7.75 -8.05
CA ILE A 198 6.59 7.39 -9.29
C ILE A 198 5.94 8.68 -9.80
N PRO A 199 6.58 9.40 -10.74
CA PRO A 199 5.97 10.60 -11.32
C PRO A 199 4.75 10.22 -12.13
N GLY A 200 3.57 10.70 -11.77
CA GLY A 200 2.35 10.32 -12.48
C GLY A 200 1.09 10.97 -11.96
N ASN A 201 0.02 10.81 -12.72
CA ASN A 201 -1.30 11.31 -12.41
C ASN A 201 -1.89 10.55 -11.20
N ASP A 202 -2.29 11.27 -10.18
CA ASP A 202 -2.92 10.73 -8.96
C ASP A 202 -4.45 10.93 -8.93
N ASP A 203 -5.04 11.61 -9.93
CA ASP A 203 -6.48 11.88 -10.00
C ASP A 203 -7.25 10.85 -10.84
N SER A 204 -6.59 10.25 -11.84
CA SER A 204 -7.23 9.29 -12.73
C SER A 204 -7.35 7.91 -12.10
N SER A 205 -8.57 7.39 -11.93
CA SER A 205 -8.81 6.03 -11.42
C SER A 205 -8.08 4.96 -12.25
N LYS A 206 -7.97 5.15 -13.58
CA LYS A 206 -7.23 4.22 -14.45
C LYS A 206 -5.71 4.26 -14.18
N ALA A 207 -5.17 5.45 -13.91
CA ALA A 207 -3.75 5.59 -13.58
C ALA A 207 -3.46 4.97 -12.19
N VAL A 208 -4.29 5.24 -11.20
CA VAL A 208 -4.20 4.64 -9.87
C VAL A 208 -4.28 3.10 -9.94
N GLN A 209 -5.16 2.57 -10.79
CA GLN A 209 -5.28 1.13 -11.03
C GLN A 209 -3.96 0.52 -11.53
N ILE A 210 -3.29 1.16 -12.47
CA ILE A 210 -2.00 0.66 -13.00
C ILE A 210 -0.94 0.63 -11.91
N TYR A 211 -0.84 1.70 -11.12
CA TYR A 211 0.17 1.75 -10.05
C TYR A 211 -0.12 0.74 -8.95
N ALA A 212 -1.37 0.69 -8.47
CA ALA A 212 -1.76 -0.22 -7.40
C ALA A 212 -1.65 -1.69 -7.82
N ALA A 213 -2.13 -2.03 -9.03
CA ALA A 213 -2.03 -3.37 -9.58
C ALA A 213 -0.57 -3.82 -9.76
N GLY A 214 0.29 -2.93 -10.29
CA GLY A 214 1.70 -3.28 -10.49
C GLY A 214 2.45 -3.55 -9.19
N ILE A 215 2.20 -2.76 -8.12
CA ILE A 215 2.77 -3.03 -6.80
C ILE A 215 2.16 -4.30 -6.18
N ALA A 216 0.85 -4.51 -6.31
CA ALA A 216 0.18 -5.72 -5.84
C ALA A 216 0.72 -6.99 -6.51
N ASP A 217 0.88 -6.97 -7.83
CA ASP A 217 1.47 -8.08 -8.60
C ASP A 217 2.91 -8.37 -8.17
N ALA A 218 3.70 -7.32 -7.91
CA ALA A 218 5.05 -7.45 -7.39
C ALA A 218 5.09 -8.16 -6.03
N VAL A 219 4.17 -7.81 -5.13
CA VAL A 219 4.06 -8.45 -3.82
C VAL A 219 3.66 -9.92 -3.95
N ILE A 220 2.69 -10.24 -4.81
CA ILE A 220 2.26 -11.61 -5.06
C ILE A 220 3.41 -12.45 -5.63
N ALA A 221 4.12 -11.92 -6.63
CA ALA A 221 5.28 -12.58 -7.22
C ALA A 221 6.41 -12.79 -6.20
N GLY A 222 6.73 -11.78 -5.38
CA GLY A 222 7.76 -11.89 -4.35
C GLY A 222 7.44 -12.96 -3.29
N ARG A 223 6.18 -13.07 -2.87
CA ARG A 223 5.75 -14.13 -1.94
C ARG A 223 5.82 -15.52 -2.57
N ALA A 224 5.51 -15.64 -3.87
CA ALA A 224 5.66 -16.89 -4.60
C ALA A 224 7.15 -17.30 -4.70
N ASP A 225 8.05 -16.34 -4.97
CA ASP A 225 9.49 -16.58 -4.98
C ASP A 225 9.99 -17.11 -3.62
N SER A 226 9.51 -16.54 -2.52
CA SER A 226 9.85 -16.98 -1.15
C SER A 226 9.33 -18.39 -0.85
N ALA A 227 8.13 -18.74 -1.27
CA ALA A 227 7.55 -20.06 -1.08
C ALA A 227 8.37 -21.13 -1.82
N VAL A 228 8.73 -20.88 -3.07
CA VAL A 228 9.57 -21.79 -3.88
C VAL A 228 10.95 -21.97 -3.27
N ALA A 229 11.56 -20.89 -2.74
CA ALA A 229 12.86 -20.97 -2.08
C ALA A 229 12.79 -21.84 -0.80
N ALA A 230 11.74 -21.68 0.01
CA ALA A 230 11.53 -22.45 1.24
C ALA A 230 11.26 -23.93 0.98
N GLU A 231 10.56 -24.27 -0.12
CA GLU A 231 10.36 -25.66 -0.55
C GLU A 231 11.68 -26.29 -1.05
N GLY A 232 12.50 -25.54 -1.77
CA GLY A 232 13.81 -25.99 -2.24
C GLY A 232 14.79 -26.26 -1.11
N GLU A 233 14.80 -25.41 -0.07
CA GLU A 233 15.61 -25.63 1.14
C GLU A 233 15.18 -26.89 1.91
N LYS A 234 13.88 -27.12 2.08
CA LYS A 234 13.39 -28.33 2.75
C LYS A 234 13.74 -29.60 1.97
N ALA A 235 13.60 -29.59 0.64
CA ALA A 235 13.95 -30.73 -0.18
C ALA A 235 15.47 -31.05 -0.12
N ALA A 236 16.32 -30.02 -0.04
CA ALA A 236 17.76 -30.17 0.10
C ALA A 236 18.14 -30.73 1.50
N ASP A 237 17.47 -30.29 2.55
CA ASP A 237 17.67 -30.79 3.90
C ASP A 237 17.21 -32.26 4.05
N GLU A 238 16.10 -32.64 3.43
CA GLU A 238 15.61 -34.04 3.41
C GLU A 238 16.59 -34.96 2.64
N GLU A 239 17.10 -34.52 1.48
CA GLU A 239 18.09 -35.28 0.71
C GLU A 239 19.41 -35.44 1.47
N PHE A 240 19.83 -34.40 2.25
CA PHE A 240 21.02 -34.47 3.07
C PHE A 240 20.89 -35.44 4.25
N VAL A 241 19.72 -35.51 4.87
CA VAL A 241 19.42 -36.43 5.97
C VAL A 241 19.42 -37.88 5.47
N GLU A 242 18.84 -38.14 4.29
CA GLU A 242 18.77 -39.50 3.70
C GLU A 242 20.17 -40.02 3.33
N VAL A 243 21.06 -39.14 2.84
CA VAL A 243 22.46 -39.49 2.52
C VAL A 243 23.29 -39.79 3.76
N VAL A 244 23.04 -39.10 4.87
CA VAL A 244 23.75 -39.32 6.16
C VAL A 244 23.31 -40.61 6.84
N GLU A 245 22.02 -41.01 6.74
CA GLU A 245 21.52 -42.29 7.26
C GLU A 245 21.94 -43.50 6.42
N ALA A 246 22.22 -43.32 5.14
CA ALA A 246 22.64 -44.38 4.23
C ALA A 246 24.15 -44.68 4.25
N ALA A 247 24.98 -43.98 5.03
CA ALA A 247 26.43 -44.22 5.14
C ALA A 247 26.69 -45.39 6.10
N PRO A 248 27.22 -46.55 5.61
CA PRO A 248 27.50 -47.69 6.51
C PRO A 248 28.72 -47.42 7.42
N ALA A 249 28.56 -47.81 8.66
CA ALA A 249 29.57 -47.76 9.73
C ALA A 249 30.77 -48.65 9.42
#